data_1e5f8605921a3608edcfd9091a4d434b
#
_entry.id   1e5f8605921a3608edcfd9091a4d434b
#
_cell.length_a   1.000
_cell.length_b   1.000
_cell.length_c   1.000
_cell.angle_alpha   90.00
_cell.angle_beta   90.00
_cell.angle_gamma   90.00
#
_symmetry.space_group_name_H-M   'P 1'
#
loop_
_entity.id
_entity.type
_entity.pdbx_description
1 polymer ?
#
loop_
_entity_poly.entity_id
_entity_poly.type
_entity_poly.pdbx_seq_one_letter_code
_entity_poly.pdbx_strand_id
1 'polypeptide(L)'
;MVKKTIISLAYLSLVFLMFNGCGKREEAPSVTEKVEKPEVRWVIGMSQCNLGEPWRVQMNHDIKKAAEEHPEIKMIFKDAQNDSLKQRSQIEEYISAGVDVIIVSPKEAAPLTPPVAAAYEKGIPVIVLDRRVLGDKHTCFIGADNKKIGKAAGKWITERISGKGKVVELKGLMTSTPGQDRHTGFREGIKGSNIEVIFEADMKWLEPNARKEMESALARFDTIALVYAHNDPGAHGAYLAAKASGRENDIIFVSIDALSHEGQVYVKQGILEASFEYPTGGRESIEIALDILSGKQVPKEITLASRVFTKDNIDRGGELLK
;
A
#
# COMPACT_ATOMS: atom_id res chain seq x y z
N MET A 1 -27.81 -17.79 -57.68
CA MET A 1 -27.60 -17.15 -58.98
C MET A 1 -26.43 -16.19 -58.81
N VAL A 2 -25.21 -16.64 -59.09
CA VAL A 2 -24.40 -16.47 -60.27
C VAL A 2 -24.14 -15.00 -60.62
N LYS A 3 -22.90 -14.51 -60.41
CA LYS A 3 -22.02 -14.14 -61.52
C LYS A 3 -20.57 -13.92 -61.04
N LYS A 4 -19.69 -14.77 -61.55
CA LYS A 4 -18.25 -14.61 -61.63
C LYS A 4 -17.94 -13.59 -62.73
N THR A 5 -16.92 -12.79 -62.53
CA THR A 5 -16.23 -12.11 -63.66
C THR A 5 -14.72 -12.26 -63.47
N ILE A 6 -14.15 -13.00 -64.40
CA ILE A 6 -12.73 -13.20 -64.66
C ILE A 6 -12.31 -12.10 -65.61
N ILE A 7 -11.18 -11.43 -65.36
CA ILE A 7 -10.48 -10.63 -66.37
C ILE A 7 -9.00 -11.02 -66.37
N SER A 8 -8.55 -11.19 -67.55
CA SER A 8 -7.44 -11.93 -68.11
C SER A 8 -6.08 -11.16 -68.08
N LEU A 9 -5.06 -11.98 -68.15
CA LEU A 9 -3.63 -11.71 -68.36
C LEU A 9 -3.32 -10.70 -69.50
N ALA A 10 -2.27 -9.93 -69.32
CA ALA A 10 -1.42 -9.47 -70.38
C ALA A 10 0.06 -9.53 -69.95
N TYR A 11 0.80 -10.39 -70.58
CA TYR A 11 2.26 -10.51 -70.56
C TYR A 11 2.87 -9.34 -71.30
N LEU A 12 3.86 -8.65 -70.66
CA LEU A 12 4.79 -7.80 -71.44
C LEU A 12 6.22 -8.16 -71.02
N SER A 13 6.90 -8.87 -71.90
CA SER A 13 8.32 -9.21 -71.80
C SER A 13 9.16 -7.98 -72.11
N LEU A 14 10.01 -7.57 -71.15
CA LEU A 14 11.05 -6.60 -71.41
C LEU A 14 12.40 -7.21 -71.08
N VAL A 15 13.20 -7.35 -72.15
CA VAL A 15 14.60 -7.77 -72.11
C VAL A 15 15.44 -6.71 -71.44
N PHE A 16 16.20 -7.05 -70.40
CA PHE A 16 17.14 -6.15 -69.78
C PHE A 16 18.56 -6.71 -69.93
N LEU A 17 19.40 -5.94 -70.64
CA LEU A 17 20.83 -6.19 -70.82
C LEU A 17 21.59 -6.23 -69.51
N MET A 18 22.46 -7.19 -69.38
CA MET A 18 23.45 -7.29 -68.36
C MET A 18 24.55 -6.24 -68.54
N PHE A 19 24.69 -5.33 -67.55
CA PHE A 19 25.93 -4.62 -67.32
C PHE A 19 26.57 -5.16 -66.05
N ASN A 20 27.68 -5.90 -66.20
CA ASN A 20 28.57 -6.29 -65.11
C ASN A 20 29.34 -5.04 -64.68
N GLY A 21 28.93 -4.42 -63.60
CA GLY A 21 29.70 -3.41 -62.86
C GLY A 21 30.15 -4.02 -61.53
N CYS A 22 31.44 -4.40 -61.46
CA CYS A 22 32.09 -4.84 -60.24
C CYS A 22 32.34 -3.62 -59.32
N GLY A 23 31.35 -3.30 -58.49
CA GLY A 23 31.49 -2.28 -57.44
C GLY A 23 31.57 -3.00 -56.09
N LYS A 24 32.76 -2.96 -55.45
CA LYS A 24 32.89 -3.35 -54.03
C LYS A 24 31.97 -2.50 -53.20
N ARG A 25 30.95 -3.16 -52.63
CA ARG A 25 30.07 -2.57 -51.61
C ARG A 25 30.86 -2.56 -50.32
N GLU A 26 31.38 -1.44 -49.88
CA GLU A 26 31.87 -1.27 -48.52
C GLU A 26 30.65 -1.42 -47.59
N GLU A 27 30.64 -2.52 -46.84
CA GLU A 27 29.70 -2.66 -45.71
C GLU A 27 30.09 -1.61 -44.67
N ALA A 28 29.20 -0.65 -44.43
CA ALA A 28 29.31 0.25 -43.31
C ALA A 28 29.36 -0.56 -42.02
N PRO A 29 30.26 -0.29 -41.06
CA PRO A 29 30.33 -1.01 -39.82
C PRO A 29 29.00 -0.79 -39.07
N SER A 30 28.26 -1.88 -38.88
CA SER A 30 27.12 -1.89 -37.94
C SER A 30 27.68 -1.72 -36.55
N VAL A 31 27.69 -0.49 -36.05
CA VAL A 31 27.91 -0.22 -34.63
C VAL A 31 26.66 -0.70 -33.89
N THR A 32 26.62 -1.97 -33.55
CA THR A 32 25.74 -2.46 -32.50
C THR A 32 26.32 -1.94 -31.19
N GLU A 33 25.85 -0.76 -30.75
CA GLU A 33 26.04 -0.35 -29.37
C GLU A 33 25.50 -1.48 -28.48
N LYS A 34 26.40 -2.25 -27.89
CA LYS A 34 26.06 -3.10 -26.77
C LYS A 34 25.63 -2.15 -25.66
N VAL A 35 24.33 -2.02 -25.46
CA VAL A 35 23.80 -1.45 -24.24
C VAL A 35 24.22 -2.42 -23.13
N GLU A 36 25.35 -2.15 -22.48
CA GLU A 36 25.79 -2.88 -21.32
C GLU A 36 24.67 -2.73 -20.26
N LYS A 37 24.08 -3.85 -19.86
CA LYS A 37 23.17 -3.82 -18.72
C LYS A 37 23.98 -3.31 -17.53
N PRO A 38 23.46 -2.29 -16.80
CA PRO A 38 24.16 -1.78 -15.62
C PRO A 38 24.44 -2.93 -14.64
N GLU A 39 25.65 -2.95 -14.12
CA GLU A 39 26.08 -3.96 -13.17
C GLU A 39 25.30 -3.78 -11.85
N VAL A 40 24.66 -4.87 -11.39
CA VAL A 40 24.00 -4.89 -10.09
C VAL A 40 25.04 -4.73 -8.99
N ARG A 41 24.95 -3.65 -8.24
CA ARG A 41 25.87 -3.30 -7.16
C ARG A 41 25.31 -3.64 -5.78
N TRP A 42 24.00 -3.51 -5.62
CA TRP A 42 23.32 -3.63 -4.33
C TRP A 42 22.14 -4.60 -4.38
N VAL A 43 21.98 -5.38 -3.31
CA VAL A 43 20.86 -6.29 -3.13
C VAL A 43 20.04 -5.84 -1.94
N ILE A 44 18.75 -5.52 -2.17
CA ILE A 44 17.83 -5.11 -1.11
C ILE A 44 16.75 -6.19 -0.96
N GLY A 45 16.61 -6.70 0.26
CA GLY A 45 15.54 -7.65 0.62
C GLY A 45 14.31 -6.92 1.16
N MET A 46 13.12 -7.16 0.57
CA MET A 46 11.83 -6.70 1.10
C MET A 46 11.02 -7.87 1.65
N SER A 47 10.73 -7.86 2.96
CA SER A 47 9.82 -8.81 3.61
C SER A 47 8.49 -8.14 3.91
N GLN A 48 7.46 -8.48 3.12
CA GLN A 48 6.09 -8.02 3.29
C GLN A 48 5.30 -8.99 4.17
N CYS A 49 4.49 -8.47 5.09
CA CYS A 49 3.70 -9.32 5.99
C CYS A 49 2.63 -10.13 5.25
N ASN A 50 2.00 -9.57 4.23
CA ASN A 50 1.07 -10.24 3.32
C ASN A 50 0.80 -9.40 2.06
N LEU A 51 0.15 -10.00 1.07
CA LEU A 51 -0.33 -9.34 -0.16
C LEU A 51 -1.84 -9.53 -0.36
N GLY A 52 -2.58 -9.84 0.70
CA GLY A 52 -4.03 -10.00 0.67
C GLY A 52 -4.82 -8.68 0.80
N GLU A 53 -4.14 -7.55 1.01
CA GLU A 53 -4.75 -6.23 1.18
C GLU A 53 -4.28 -5.30 0.05
N PRO A 54 -5.18 -4.54 -0.62
CA PRO A 54 -4.83 -3.63 -1.71
C PRO A 54 -3.71 -2.64 -1.33
N TRP A 55 -3.73 -2.12 -0.12
CA TRP A 55 -2.72 -1.21 0.39
C TRP A 55 -1.32 -1.84 0.43
N ARG A 56 -1.21 -3.14 0.78
CA ARG A 56 0.05 -3.89 0.78
C ARG A 56 0.59 -4.13 -0.62
N VAL A 57 -0.31 -4.42 -1.56
CA VAL A 57 0.03 -4.56 -2.98
C VAL A 57 0.56 -3.23 -3.51
N GLN A 58 -0.08 -2.10 -3.17
CA GLN A 58 0.38 -0.77 -3.56
C GLN A 58 1.75 -0.44 -2.98
N MET A 59 2.01 -0.75 -1.70
CA MET A 59 3.33 -0.57 -1.10
C MET A 59 4.43 -1.30 -1.87
N ASN A 60 4.23 -2.58 -2.19
CA ASN A 60 5.19 -3.35 -2.98
C ASN A 60 5.37 -2.79 -4.39
N HIS A 61 4.27 -2.30 -5.01
CA HIS A 61 4.34 -1.63 -6.31
C HIS A 61 5.18 -0.35 -6.25
N ASP A 62 4.98 0.49 -5.23
CA ASP A 62 5.70 1.75 -5.05
C ASP A 62 7.20 1.50 -4.81
N ILE A 63 7.54 0.52 -3.97
CA ILE A 63 8.93 0.07 -3.74
C ILE A 63 9.56 -0.38 -5.06
N LYS A 64 8.86 -1.26 -5.80
CA LYS A 64 9.34 -1.80 -7.07
C LYS A 64 9.57 -0.70 -8.09
N LYS A 65 8.59 0.18 -8.26
CA LYS A 65 8.65 1.31 -9.19
C LYS A 65 9.79 2.26 -8.87
N ALA A 66 10.01 2.58 -7.59
CA ALA A 66 11.12 3.41 -7.16
C ALA A 66 12.48 2.72 -7.44
N ALA A 67 12.59 1.41 -7.14
CA ALA A 67 13.81 0.67 -7.39
C ALA A 67 14.14 0.50 -8.89
N GLU A 68 13.14 0.45 -9.78
CA GLU A 68 13.34 0.38 -11.24
C GLU A 68 14.02 1.65 -11.82
N GLU A 69 13.98 2.77 -11.10
CA GLU A 69 14.70 4.00 -11.45
C GLU A 69 16.23 3.87 -11.17
N HIS A 70 16.66 2.80 -10.47
CA HIS A 70 18.03 2.55 -9.99
C HIS A 70 18.52 1.17 -10.45
N PRO A 71 19.04 1.05 -11.66
CA PRO A 71 19.42 -0.24 -12.25
C PRO A 71 20.56 -0.94 -11.53
N GLU A 72 21.29 -0.25 -10.67
CA GLU A 72 22.30 -0.81 -9.77
C GLU A 72 21.71 -1.57 -8.58
N ILE A 73 20.39 -1.50 -8.35
CA ILE A 73 19.68 -2.18 -7.26
C ILE A 73 19.01 -3.46 -7.78
N LYS A 74 19.23 -4.57 -7.08
CA LYS A 74 18.44 -5.78 -7.21
C LYS A 74 17.51 -5.93 -6.02
N MET A 75 16.18 -5.89 -6.26
CA MET A 75 15.19 -6.17 -5.23
C MET A 75 14.88 -7.67 -5.13
N ILE A 76 14.74 -8.16 -3.90
CA ILE A 76 14.25 -9.51 -3.59
C ILE A 76 13.01 -9.33 -2.70
N PHE A 77 11.83 -9.62 -3.26
CA PHE A 77 10.56 -9.54 -2.52
C PHE A 77 10.18 -10.91 -1.95
N LYS A 78 9.73 -10.93 -0.70
CA LYS A 78 9.13 -12.11 -0.05
C LYS A 78 7.81 -11.73 0.61
N ASP A 79 6.83 -12.62 0.46
CA ASP A 79 5.51 -12.52 1.09
C ASP A 79 5.40 -13.52 2.24
N ALA A 80 5.18 -13.02 3.45
CA ALA A 80 5.03 -13.86 4.63
C ALA A 80 3.63 -14.50 4.78
N GLN A 81 2.67 -14.11 3.94
CA GLN A 81 1.32 -14.69 3.90
C GLN A 81 0.59 -14.68 5.26
N ASN A 82 0.72 -13.58 5.99
CA ASN A 82 0.18 -13.42 7.36
C ASN A 82 0.74 -14.42 8.39
N ASP A 83 1.96 -14.92 8.18
CA ASP A 83 2.63 -15.81 9.12
C ASP A 83 3.89 -15.15 9.69
N SER A 84 3.90 -14.85 10.99
CA SER A 84 5.04 -14.21 11.68
C SER A 84 6.27 -15.11 11.74
N LEU A 85 6.12 -16.46 11.79
CA LEU A 85 7.25 -17.40 11.77
C LEU A 85 7.88 -17.43 10.37
N LYS A 86 7.06 -17.45 9.33
CA LYS A 86 7.53 -17.34 7.95
C LYS A 86 8.25 -16.02 7.70
N GLN A 87 7.71 -14.90 8.24
CA GLN A 87 8.35 -13.60 8.10
C GLN A 87 9.71 -13.56 8.84
N ARG A 88 9.80 -14.16 10.01
CA ARG A 88 11.06 -14.35 10.71
C ARG A 88 12.07 -15.11 9.86
N SER A 89 11.70 -16.26 9.31
CA SER A 89 12.58 -17.05 8.44
C SER A 89 13.06 -16.25 7.22
N GLN A 90 12.20 -15.41 6.63
CA GLN A 90 12.58 -14.56 5.51
C GLN A 90 13.67 -13.54 5.88
N ILE A 91 13.60 -12.94 7.08
CA ILE A 91 14.62 -12.02 7.57
C ILE A 91 15.92 -12.78 7.82
N GLU A 92 15.86 -13.98 8.45
CA GLU A 92 17.00 -14.84 8.70
C GLU A 92 17.69 -15.30 7.37
N GLU A 93 16.89 -15.56 6.33
CA GLU A 93 17.42 -15.87 4.99
C GLU A 93 18.11 -14.66 4.36
N TYR A 94 17.59 -13.43 4.50
CA TYR A 94 18.26 -12.23 4.03
C TYR A 94 19.57 -11.98 4.76
N ILE A 95 19.61 -12.19 6.08
CA ILE A 95 20.84 -12.12 6.87
C ILE A 95 21.88 -13.14 6.35
N SER A 96 21.45 -14.37 6.09
CA SER A 96 22.33 -15.45 5.63
C SER A 96 22.81 -15.22 4.19
N ALA A 97 22.00 -14.61 3.35
CA ALA A 97 22.32 -14.25 1.98
C ALA A 97 23.23 -13.01 1.88
N GLY A 98 23.44 -12.28 2.99
CA GLY A 98 24.26 -11.07 3.02
C GLY A 98 23.72 -9.96 2.14
N VAL A 99 22.40 -9.71 2.19
CA VAL A 99 21.81 -8.55 1.48
C VAL A 99 22.34 -7.25 2.06
N ASP A 100 22.42 -6.19 1.24
CA ASP A 100 23.01 -4.92 1.64
C ASP A 100 22.04 -4.06 2.51
N VAL A 101 20.73 -4.20 2.32
CA VAL A 101 19.67 -3.55 3.12
C VAL A 101 18.48 -4.49 3.26
N ILE A 102 17.83 -4.49 4.40
CA ILE A 102 16.53 -5.15 4.62
C ILE A 102 15.45 -4.08 4.80
N ILE A 103 14.39 -4.15 4.00
CA ILE A 103 13.15 -3.43 4.23
C ILE A 103 12.14 -4.45 4.79
N VAL A 104 11.49 -4.13 5.89
CA VAL A 104 10.50 -5.01 6.52
C VAL A 104 9.25 -4.24 6.91
N SER A 105 8.07 -4.73 6.47
CA SER A 105 6.79 -4.31 7.03
C SER A 105 6.26 -5.43 7.94
N PRO A 106 6.48 -5.33 9.29
CA PRO A 106 6.22 -6.45 10.19
C PRO A 106 4.73 -6.77 10.29
N LYS A 107 4.38 -8.05 10.36
CA LYS A 107 3.00 -8.46 10.67
C LYS A 107 2.62 -8.02 12.08
N GLU A 108 3.46 -8.33 13.05
CA GLU A 108 3.27 -8.06 14.47
C GLU A 108 4.57 -7.58 15.11
N ALA A 109 4.47 -6.67 16.08
CA ALA A 109 5.65 -6.04 16.66
C ALA A 109 6.54 -7.05 17.44
N ALA A 110 5.97 -7.77 18.41
CA ALA A 110 6.73 -8.61 19.33
C ALA A 110 7.51 -9.76 18.63
N PRO A 111 6.88 -10.61 17.78
CA PRO A 111 7.59 -11.74 17.18
C PRO A 111 8.64 -11.32 16.14
N LEU A 112 8.51 -10.12 15.54
CA LEU A 112 9.45 -9.64 14.51
C LEU A 112 10.57 -8.78 15.10
N THR A 113 10.49 -8.36 16.36
CA THR A 113 11.55 -7.60 17.03
C THR A 113 12.89 -8.35 17.07
N PRO A 114 12.96 -9.63 17.50
CA PRO A 114 14.23 -10.34 17.57
C PRO A 114 14.95 -10.50 16.23
N PRO A 115 14.31 -10.93 15.11
CA PRO A 115 15.02 -11.08 13.85
C PRO A 115 15.45 -9.73 13.24
N VAL A 116 14.67 -8.65 13.43
CA VAL A 116 15.06 -7.29 13.04
C VAL A 116 16.29 -6.83 13.81
N ALA A 117 16.30 -7.02 15.14
CA ALA A 117 17.43 -6.68 15.98
C ALA A 117 18.68 -7.49 15.60
N ALA A 118 18.54 -8.79 15.29
CA ALA A 118 19.64 -9.64 14.89
C ALA A 118 20.26 -9.19 13.54
N ALA A 119 19.47 -8.74 12.57
CA ALA A 119 19.97 -8.16 11.33
C ALA A 119 20.78 -6.88 11.61
N TYR A 120 20.21 -5.98 12.39
CA TYR A 120 20.84 -4.71 12.77
C TYR A 120 22.16 -4.91 13.51
N GLU A 121 22.21 -5.85 14.49
CA GLU A 121 23.42 -6.17 15.27
C GLU A 121 24.52 -6.82 14.43
N LYS A 122 24.16 -7.45 13.31
CA LYS A 122 25.12 -7.96 12.31
C LYS A 122 25.63 -6.89 11.34
N GLY A 123 25.19 -5.65 11.51
CA GLY A 123 25.60 -4.53 10.67
C GLY A 123 24.83 -4.42 9.35
N ILE A 124 23.75 -5.20 9.17
CA ILE A 124 22.87 -5.05 8.01
C ILE A 124 21.86 -3.95 8.34
N PRO A 125 21.82 -2.84 7.57
CA PRO A 125 20.83 -1.80 7.76
C PRO A 125 19.42 -2.34 7.59
N VAL A 126 18.52 -1.97 8.54
CA VAL A 126 17.11 -2.37 8.50
C VAL A 126 16.21 -1.16 8.46
N ILE A 127 15.43 -1.03 7.41
CA ILE A 127 14.34 -0.05 7.28
C ILE A 127 13.04 -0.75 7.70
N VAL A 128 12.45 -0.27 8.79
CA VAL A 128 11.15 -0.73 9.28
C VAL A 128 10.08 0.17 8.68
N LEU A 129 9.16 -0.42 7.91
CA LEU A 129 8.18 0.32 7.12
C LEU A 129 6.76 0.06 7.64
N ASP A 130 5.95 1.13 7.81
CA ASP A 130 4.54 1.10 8.23
C ASP A 130 4.31 0.65 9.68
N ARG A 131 4.57 -0.60 10.00
CA ARG A 131 4.38 -1.16 11.35
C ARG A 131 5.70 -1.17 12.10
N ARG A 132 5.65 -0.80 13.37
CA ARG A 132 6.85 -0.78 14.21
C ARG A 132 7.19 -2.17 14.77
N VAL A 133 8.46 -2.37 15.07
CA VAL A 133 8.94 -3.38 16.01
C VAL A 133 9.12 -2.73 17.38
N LEU A 134 9.40 -3.52 18.41
CA LEU A 134 9.69 -3.00 19.75
C LEU A 134 11.15 -2.58 19.86
N GLY A 135 11.41 -1.49 20.60
CA GLY A 135 12.76 -0.97 20.80
C GLY A 135 13.32 -0.24 19.57
N ASP A 136 14.62 -0.06 19.55
CA ASP A 136 15.32 0.85 18.63
C ASP A 136 16.39 0.18 17.74
N LYS A 137 16.50 -1.15 17.79
CA LYS A 137 17.49 -1.90 17.00
C LYS A 137 17.04 -2.05 15.53
N HIS A 138 16.99 -0.94 14.83
CA HIS A 138 16.77 -0.80 13.39
C HIS A 138 17.45 0.48 12.91
N THR A 139 17.64 0.66 11.60
CA THR A 139 18.32 1.84 11.06
C THR A 139 17.36 3.03 10.97
N CYS A 140 16.23 2.85 10.32
CA CYS A 140 15.22 3.90 10.13
C CYS A 140 13.82 3.28 10.21
N PHE A 141 12.87 4.00 10.80
CA PHE A 141 11.44 3.73 10.67
C PHE A 141 10.81 4.72 9.71
N ILE A 142 9.96 4.25 8.80
CA ILE A 142 9.20 5.09 7.87
C ILE A 142 7.72 4.75 7.99
N GLY A 143 6.87 5.74 8.24
CA GLY A 143 5.43 5.58 8.34
C GLY A 143 4.75 6.88 8.69
N ALA A 144 3.41 6.92 8.70
CA ALA A 144 2.67 8.07 9.20
C ALA A 144 2.30 7.91 10.68
N ASP A 145 1.89 8.99 11.31
CA ASP A 145 1.43 8.99 12.71
C ASP A 145 -0.01 8.46 12.79
N ASN A 146 -0.15 7.15 12.99
CA ASN A 146 -1.44 6.47 13.10
C ASN A 146 -2.31 7.02 14.22
N LYS A 147 -1.70 7.44 15.35
CA LYS A 147 -2.45 8.01 16.46
C LYS A 147 -3.03 9.38 16.11
N LYS A 148 -2.25 10.22 15.42
CA LYS A 148 -2.70 11.51 14.89
C LYS A 148 -3.82 11.33 13.87
N ILE A 149 -3.70 10.36 12.95
CA ILE A 149 -4.73 10.05 11.95
C ILE A 149 -6.02 9.58 12.65
N GLY A 150 -5.94 8.62 13.57
CA GLY A 150 -7.09 8.17 14.35
C GLY A 150 -7.77 9.30 15.13
N LYS A 151 -6.98 10.21 15.72
CA LYS A 151 -7.49 11.38 16.43
C LYS A 151 -8.19 12.37 15.49
N ALA A 152 -7.61 12.60 14.31
CA ALA A 152 -8.22 13.44 13.29
C ALA A 152 -9.56 12.84 12.81
N ALA A 153 -9.60 11.52 12.57
CA ALA A 153 -10.84 10.82 12.22
C ALA A 153 -11.89 10.96 13.32
N GLY A 154 -11.52 10.77 14.60
CA GLY A 154 -12.44 10.93 15.73
C GLY A 154 -13.01 12.35 15.85
N LYS A 155 -12.17 13.38 15.66
CA LYS A 155 -12.64 14.78 15.65
C LYS A 155 -13.58 15.04 14.49
N TRP A 156 -13.20 14.63 13.28
CA TRP A 156 -14.03 14.79 12.08
C TRP A 156 -15.39 14.09 12.26
N ILE A 157 -15.41 12.87 12.81
CA ILE A 157 -16.63 12.13 13.13
C ILE A 157 -17.47 12.91 14.14
N THR A 158 -16.86 13.45 15.20
CA THR A 158 -17.55 14.25 16.21
C THR A 158 -18.27 15.46 15.59
N GLU A 159 -17.59 16.18 14.71
CA GLU A 159 -18.17 17.33 13.98
C GLU A 159 -19.29 16.85 13.04
N ARG A 160 -19.06 15.78 12.29
CA ARG A 160 -19.99 15.26 11.28
C ARG A 160 -21.34 14.80 11.83
N ILE A 161 -21.35 14.19 13.03
CA ILE A 161 -22.57 13.72 13.70
C ILE A 161 -22.98 14.62 14.89
N SER A 162 -22.50 15.87 14.92
CA SER A 162 -22.84 16.87 15.95
C SER A 162 -22.60 16.38 17.40
N GLY A 163 -21.53 15.63 17.59
CA GLY A 163 -21.05 15.18 18.89
C GLY A 163 -21.89 14.11 19.58
N LYS A 164 -22.84 13.48 18.91
CA LYS A 164 -23.72 12.46 19.50
C LYS A 164 -24.10 11.39 18.49
N GLY A 165 -24.21 10.16 18.95
CA GLY A 165 -24.67 9.03 18.11
C GLY A 165 -24.03 7.72 18.51
N LYS A 166 -24.60 6.63 18.00
CA LYS A 166 -24.11 5.27 18.18
C LYS A 166 -23.14 4.92 17.07
N VAL A 167 -21.90 4.58 17.41
CA VAL A 167 -20.82 4.32 16.46
C VAL A 167 -20.35 2.89 16.60
N VAL A 168 -20.07 2.25 15.46
CA VAL A 168 -19.36 0.95 15.36
C VAL A 168 -17.90 1.22 15.01
N GLU A 169 -16.97 0.61 15.74
CA GLU A 169 -15.53 0.66 15.44
C GLU A 169 -15.04 -0.70 14.96
N LEU A 170 -14.62 -0.80 13.68
CA LEU A 170 -14.02 -1.98 13.09
C LEU A 170 -12.49 -1.81 13.07
N LYS A 171 -11.85 -2.47 14.04
CA LYS A 171 -10.41 -2.34 14.30
C LYS A 171 -9.60 -3.22 13.38
N GLY A 172 -8.41 -2.75 13.00
CA GLY A 172 -7.39 -3.57 12.38
C GLY A 172 -6.77 -4.57 13.38
N LEU A 173 -5.78 -5.34 12.91
CA LEU A 173 -5.09 -6.32 13.74
C LEU A 173 -4.49 -5.66 15.01
N MET A 174 -5.03 -5.98 16.18
CA MET A 174 -4.67 -5.32 17.45
C MET A 174 -3.31 -5.75 18.00
N THR A 175 -2.66 -6.75 17.42
CA THR A 175 -1.25 -7.09 17.68
C THR A 175 -0.26 -6.29 16.83
N SER A 176 -0.75 -5.41 15.96
CA SER A 176 0.04 -4.46 15.18
C SER A 176 -0.07 -3.03 15.72
N THR A 177 1.00 -2.24 15.60
CA THR A 177 1.04 -0.86 16.09
C THR A 177 -0.01 0.04 15.45
N PRO A 178 -0.28 0.02 14.12
CA PRO A 178 -1.33 0.85 13.53
C PRO A 178 -2.73 0.56 14.10
N GLY A 179 -3.06 -0.70 14.37
CA GLY A 179 -4.34 -1.07 14.97
C GLY A 179 -4.54 -0.41 16.35
N GLN A 180 -3.51 -0.48 17.21
CA GLN A 180 -3.52 0.11 18.54
C GLN A 180 -3.56 1.64 18.50
N ASP A 181 -2.75 2.24 17.62
CA ASP A 181 -2.61 3.69 17.53
C ASP A 181 -3.87 4.35 16.94
N ARG A 182 -4.45 3.77 15.88
CA ARG A 182 -5.71 4.25 15.28
C ARG A 182 -6.85 4.18 16.29
N HIS A 183 -6.96 3.09 17.05
CA HIS A 183 -7.94 2.95 18.13
C HIS A 183 -7.73 4.02 19.21
N THR A 184 -6.51 4.13 19.76
CA THR A 184 -6.19 5.10 20.80
C THR A 184 -6.46 6.52 20.36
N GLY A 185 -6.03 6.87 19.14
CA GLY A 185 -6.26 8.17 18.55
C GLY A 185 -7.74 8.48 18.36
N PHE A 186 -8.51 7.54 17.83
CA PHE A 186 -9.96 7.71 17.68
C PHE A 186 -10.65 7.99 19.01
N ARG A 187 -10.33 7.20 20.07
CA ARG A 187 -10.86 7.42 21.43
C ARG A 187 -10.50 8.81 21.97
N GLU A 188 -9.28 9.29 21.70
CA GLU A 188 -8.91 10.66 22.07
C GLU A 188 -9.69 11.72 21.25
N GLY A 189 -9.96 11.44 19.97
CA GLY A 189 -10.67 12.34 19.07
C GLY A 189 -12.12 12.57 19.45
N ILE A 190 -12.81 11.53 19.93
CA ILE A 190 -14.22 11.59 20.37
C ILE A 190 -14.37 12.00 21.85
N LYS A 191 -13.27 12.16 22.59
CA LYS A 191 -13.31 12.47 24.02
C LYS A 191 -14.06 13.79 24.29
N GLY A 192 -14.99 13.76 25.24
CA GLY A 192 -15.80 14.92 25.62
C GLY A 192 -17.06 15.12 24.76
N SER A 193 -17.31 14.23 23.79
CA SER A 193 -18.57 14.16 23.05
C SER A 193 -19.55 13.19 23.74
N ASN A 194 -20.79 13.13 23.23
CA ASN A 194 -21.81 12.15 23.61
C ASN A 194 -21.90 11.00 22.59
N ILE A 195 -20.78 10.68 21.93
CA ILE A 195 -20.67 9.53 21.03
C ILE A 195 -20.54 8.26 21.87
N GLU A 196 -21.39 7.29 21.58
CA GLU A 196 -21.37 5.97 22.20
C GLU A 196 -20.80 4.95 21.20
N VAL A 197 -19.65 4.33 21.51
CA VAL A 197 -19.14 3.20 20.72
C VAL A 197 -19.84 1.94 21.22
N ILE A 198 -20.87 1.53 20.48
CA ILE A 198 -21.77 0.44 20.87
C ILE A 198 -21.25 -0.95 20.47
N PHE A 199 -20.32 -1.02 19.52
CA PHE A 199 -19.74 -2.27 19.04
C PHE A 199 -18.30 -2.04 18.58
N GLU A 200 -17.42 -2.97 18.93
CA GLU A 200 -16.03 -3.00 18.53
C GLU A 200 -15.64 -4.42 18.13
N ALA A 201 -14.92 -4.57 17.01
CA ALA A 201 -14.42 -5.86 16.59
C ALA A 201 -13.04 -5.74 15.93
N ASP A 202 -12.19 -6.76 16.08
CA ASP A 202 -10.93 -6.90 15.36
C ASP A 202 -11.20 -7.62 14.03
N MET A 203 -11.28 -6.87 12.95
CA MET A 203 -11.47 -7.39 11.59
C MET A 203 -10.18 -7.89 10.93
N LYS A 204 -9.03 -7.74 11.61
CA LYS A 204 -7.71 -8.19 11.14
C LYS A 204 -7.31 -7.61 9.78
N TRP A 205 -7.76 -6.39 9.47
CA TRP A 205 -7.60 -5.68 8.19
C TRP A 205 -8.38 -6.25 6.99
N LEU A 206 -9.15 -7.31 7.17
CA LEU A 206 -9.76 -8.08 6.09
C LEU A 206 -11.23 -7.71 5.88
N GLU A 207 -11.60 -7.38 4.64
CA GLU A 207 -12.97 -7.03 4.23
C GLU A 207 -14.00 -8.11 4.60
N PRO A 208 -13.77 -9.43 4.35
CA PRO A 208 -14.75 -10.46 4.73
C PRO A 208 -15.02 -10.52 6.22
N ASN A 209 -14.00 -10.28 7.04
CA ASN A 209 -14.16 -10.24 8.50
C ASN A 209 -14.96 -9.01 8.92
N ALA A 210 -14.64 -7.83 8.36
CA ALA A 210 -15.39 -6.59 8.63
C ALA A 210 -16.86 -6.74 8.26
N ARG A 211 -17.16 -7.35 7.12
CA ARG A 211 -18.53 -7.65 6.71
C ARG A 211 -19.25 -8.52 7.74
N LYS A 212 -18.65 -9.62 8.17
CA LYS A 212 -19.21 -10.51 9.20
C LYS A 212 -19.45 -9.81 10.54
N GLU A 213 -18.48 -9.00 10.98
CA GLU A 213 -18.61 -8.25 12.23
C GLU A 213 -19.72 -7.18 12.11
N MET A 214 -19.84 -6.53 10.96
CA MET A 214 -20.93 -5.58 10.74
C MET A 214 -22.29 -6.25 10.68
N GLU A 215 -22.43 -7.45 10.08
CA GLU A 215 -23.65 -8.25 10.12
C GLU A 215 -24.07 -8.53 11.59
N SER A 216 -23.08 -8.83 12.45
CA SER A 216 -23.31 -9.02 13.90
C SER A 216 -23.75 -7.74 14.59
N ALA A 217 -23.19 -6.59 14.23
CA ALA A 217 -23.62 -5.29 14.77
C ALA A 217 -25.03 -4.94 14.34
N LEU A 218 -25.36 -5.12 13.05
CA LEU A 218 -26.68 -4.84 12.48
C LEU A 218 -27.79 -5.70 13.11
N ALA A 219 -27.48 -6.95 13.48
CA ALA A 219 -28.42 -7.84 14.16
C ALA A 219 -28.70 -7.44 15.62
N ARG A 220 -27.80 -6.68 16.25
CA ARG A 220 -27.90 -6.29 17.68
C ARG A 220 -28.45 -4.89 17.88
N PHE A 221 -28.27 -4.02 16.92
CA PHE A 221 -28.57 -2.59 17.08
C PHE A 221 -29.46 -2.08 15.94
N ASP A 222 -30.65 -1.60 16.29
CA ASP A 222 -31.60 -1.02 15.33
C ASP A 222 -31.13 0.32 14.77
N THR A 223 -30.29 1.06 15.52
CA THR A 223 -29.74 2.35 15.09
C THR A 223 -28.22 2.35 15.22
N ILE A 224 -27.56 2.66 14.10
CA ILE A 224 -26.13 2.89 14.01
C ILE A 224 -25.98 4.18 13.20
N ALA A 225 -25.38 5.22 13.79
CA ALA A 225 -25.22 6.50 13.12
C ALA A 225 -24.00 6.47 12.17
N LEU A 226 -22.92 5.77 12.57
CA LEU A 226 -21.67 5.77 11.82
C LEU A 226 -20.85 4.51 12.11
N VAL A 227 -20.13 4.06 11.08
CA VAL A 227 -19.06 3.05 11.16
C VAL A 227 -17.72 3.74 10.92
N TYR A 228 -16.81 3.59 11.87
CA TYR A 228 -15.40 3.91 11.71
C TYR A 228 -14.62 2.60 11.54
N ALA A 229 -14.04 2.40 10.37
CA ALA A 229 -13.16 1.27 10.09
C ALA A 229 -11.70 1.72 9.98
N HIS A 230 -10.79 0.91 10.49
CA HIS A 230 -9.37 1.24 10.48
C HIS A 230 -8.72 1.18 9.10
N ASN A 231 -9.42 0.66 8.07
CA ASN A 231 -8.98 0.72 6.68
C ASN A 231 -10.17 0.73 5.71
N ASP A 232 -9.90 1.08 4.43
CA ASP A 232 -10.93 1.19 3.40
C ASP A 232 -11.61 -0.16 3.09
N PRO A 233 -10.91 -1.31 2.95
CA PRO A 233 -11.57 -2.59 2.78
C PRO A 233 -12.53 -2.93 3.91
N GLY A 234 -12.17 -2.59 5.16
CA GLY A 234 -13.03 -2.80 6.31
C GLY A 234 -14.33 -1.98 6.24
N ALA A 235 -14.23 -0.72 5.87
CA ALA A 235 -15.41 0.13 5.68
C ALA A 235 -16.28 -0.34 4.51
N HIS A 236 -15.67 -0.77 3.41
CA HIS A 236 -16.39 -1.32 2.26
C HIS A 236 -17.12 -2.61 2.64
N GLY A 237 -16.48 -3.52 3.37
CA GLY A 237 -17.14 -4.73 3.90
C GLY A 237 -18.33 -4.41 4.79
N ALA A 238 -18.20 -3.40 5.67
CA ALA A 238 -19.31 -2.92 6.49
C ALA A 238 -20.45 -2.31 5.66
N TYR A 239 -20.12 -1.51 4.65
CA TYR A 239 -21.11 -0.99 3.71
C TYR A 239 -21.87 -2.11 2.99
N LEU A 240 -21.17 -3.15 2.52
CA LEU A 240 -21.82 -4.29 1.85
C LEU A 240 -22.78 -5.04 2.79
N ALA A 241 -22.45 -5.19 4.08
CA ALA A 241 -23.34 -5.78 5.06
C ALA A 241 -24.59 -4.90 5.29
N ALA A 242 -24.38 -3.59 5.44
CA ALA A 242 -25.49 -2.63 5.58
C ALA A 242 -26.40 -2.62 4.36
N LYS A 243 -25.81 -2.64 3.14
CA LYS A 243 -26.54 -2.71 1.88
C LYS A 243 -27.39 -3.98 1.76
N ALA A 244 -26.85 -5.13 2.17
CA ALA A 244 -27.58 -6.38 2.18
C ALA A 244 -28.79 -6.37 3.14
N SER A 245 -28.77 -5.52 4.17
CA SER A 245 -29.87 -5.32 5.11
C SER A 245 -30.75 -4.09 4.79
N GLY A 246 -30.50 -3.37 3.68
CA GLY A 246 -31.22 -2.18 3.26
C GLY A 246 -30.98 -0.95 4.16
N ARG A 247 -29.86 -0.90 4.87
CA ARG A 247 -29.52 0.15 5.86
C ARG A 247 -28.32 1.02 5.47
N GLU A 248 -27.80 0.87 4.26
CA GLU A 248 -26.60 1.59 3.80
C GLU A 248 -26.78 3.11 3.75
N ASN A 249 -28.03 3.58 3.57
CA ASN A 249 -28.33 5.01 3.50
C ASN A 249 -28.56 5.64 4.89
N ASP A 250 -28.71 4.84 5.93
CA ASP A 250 -28.93 5.28 7.30
C ASP A 250 -27.62 5.42 8.09
N ILE A 251 -26.52 4.95 7.52
CA ILE A 251 -25.23 4.78 8.21
C ILE A 251 -24.13 5.52 7.44
N ILE A 252 -23.36 6.32 8.14
CA ILE A 252 -22.16 6.99 7.60
C ILE A 252 -20.97 6.03 7.71
N PHE A 253 -20.14 5.93 6.66
CA PHE A 253 -18.93 5.12 6.68
C PHE A 253 -17.69 6.00 6.55
N VAL A 254 -16.72 5.79 7.43
CA VAL A 254 -15.45 6.53 7.50
C VAL A 254 -14.30 5.52 7.69
N SER A 255 -13.19 5.77 7.00
CA SER A 255 -12.04 4.85 7.00
C SER A 255 -10.69 5.54 6.93
N ILE A 256 -9.65 4.72 6.87
CA ILE A 256 -8.26 5.12 6.65
C ILE A 256 -7.70 4.29 5.50
N ASP A 257 -6.73 4.77 4.80
CA ASP A 257 -5.82 4.34 3.74
C ASP A 257 -5.89 5.31 2.54
N ALA A 258 -7.07 5.62 2.02
CA ALA A 258 -7.35 6.56 0.95
C ALA A 258 -6.51 6.32 -0.33
N LEU A 259 -6.31 5.06 -0.73
CA LEU A 259 -5.69 4.77 -2.02
C LEU A 259 -6.49 5.38 -3.17
N SER A 260 -5.80 5.94 -4.16
CA SER A 260 -6.42 6.64 -5.29
C SER A 260 -7.36 5.76 -6.13
N HIS A 261 -7.10 4.46 -6.16
CA HIS A 261 -7.88 3.47 -6.91
C HIS A 261 -8.85 2.66 -6.04
N GLU A 262 -8.94 2.95 -4.72
CA GLU A 262 -9.83 2.27 -3.78
C GLU A 262 -10.58 3.28 -2.90
N GLY A 263 -10.06 3.69 -1.74
CA GLY A 263 -10.74 4.57 -0.79
C GLY A 263 -11.20 5.89 -1.39
N GLN A 264 -10.38 6.53 -2.23
CA GLN A 264 -10.79 7.73 -2.94
C GLN A 264 -11.92 7.48 -3.95
N VAL A 265 -11.95 6.29 -4.58
CA VAL A 265 -13.07 5.89 -5.46
C VAL A 265 -14.33 5.70 -4.63
N TYR A 266 -14.23 5.07 -3.46
CA TYR A 266 -15.38 4.90 -2.57
C TYR A 266 -15.95 6.25 -2.07
N VAL A 267 -15.09 7.23 -1.80
CA VAL A 267 -15.52 8.59 -1.46
C VAL A 267 -16.26 9.23 -2.64
N LYS A 268 -15.72 9.13 -3.87
CA LYS A 268 -16.38 9.67 -5.08
C LYS A 268 -17.74 9.03 -5.34
N GLN A 269 -17.87 7.75 -5.07
CA GLN A 269 -19.13 7.00 -5.21
C GLN A 269 -20.12 7.25 -4.07
N GLY A 270 -19.73 7.93 -3.00
CA GLY A 270 -20.57 8.17 -1.82
C GLY A 270 -20.73 6.92 -0.92
N ILE A 271 -19.90 5.91 -1.10
CA ILE A 271 -19.82 4.75 -0.20
C ILE A 271 -19.17 5.17 1.11
N LEU A 272 -18.10 5.94 1.04
CA LEU A 272 -17.43 6.56 2.19
C LEU A 272 -17.73 8.06 2.21
N GLU A 273 -17.99 8.60 3.40
CA GLU A 273 -18.10 10.05 3.61
C GLU A 273 -16.71 10.69 3.69
N ALA A 274 -15.75 9.98 4.28
CA ALA A 274 -14.36 10.38 4.34
C ALA A 274 -13.42 9.15 4.38
N SER A 275 -12.23 9.28 3.77
CA SER A 275 -11.11 8.38 3.99
C SER A 275 -9.85 9.19 4.31
N PHE A 276 -9.12 8.77 5.36
CA PHE A 276 -7.90 9.41 5.84
C PHE A 276 -6.69 8.70 5.24
N GLU A 277 -5.84 9.46 4.54
CA GLU A 277 -4.66 8.89 3.88
C GLU A 277 -3.69 8.29 4.87
N TYR A 278 -3.22 7.10 4.56
CA TYR A 278 -2.05 6.47 5.13
C TYR A 278 -1.07 6.16 3.99
N PRO A 279 0.00 6.99 3.80
CA PRO A 279 0.95 6.81 2.71
C PRO A 279 1.72 5.49 2.85
N THR A 280 2.06 4.86 1.72
CA THR A 280 2.77 3.57 1.72
C THR A 280 4.23 3.66 2.16
N GLY A 281 4.88 4.81 1.94
CA GLY A 281 6.31 5.02 2.21
C GLY A 281 7.23 4.20 1.30
N GLY A 282 6.69 3.62 0.23
CA GLY A 282 7.45 2.73 -0.65
C GLY A 282 8.60 3.43 -1.35
N ARG A 283 8.37 4.62 -1.93
CA ARG A 283 9.40 5.43 -2.58
C ARG A 283 10.46 5.89 -1.57
N GLU A 284 10.01 6.43 -0.46
CA GLU A 284 10.89 6.92 0.62
C GLU A 284 11.80 5.81 1.16
N SER A 285 11.31 4.57 1.19
CA SER A 285 12.12 3.43 1.64
C SER A 285 13.30 3.14 0.71
N ILE A 286 13.15 3.33 -0.60
CA ILE A 286 14.24 3.18 -1.58
C ILE A 286 15.19 4.37 -1.51
N GLU A 287 14.69 5.60 -1.40
CA GLU A 287 15.51 6.80 -1.24
C GLU A 287 16.41 6.70 0.00
N ILE A 288 15.86 6.27 1.13
CA ILE A 288 16.62 6.03 2.36
C ILE A 288 17.60 4.86 2.22
N ALA A 289 17.22 3.79 1.53
CA ALA A 289 18.15 2.70 1.26
C ALA A 289 19.36 3.18 0.44
N LEU A 290 19.16 4.01 -0.58
CA LEU A 290 20.24 4.60 -1.39
C LEU A 290 21.14 5.53 -0.56
N ASP A 291 20.55 6.34 0.31
CA ASP A 291 21.32 7.20 1.21
C ASP A 291 22.22 6.36 2.14
N ILE A 292 21.68 5.28 2.72
CA ILE A 292 22.45 4.33 3.53
C ILE A 292 23.58 3.70 2.71
N LEU A 293 23.28 3.19 1.52
CA LEU A 293 24.25 2.51 0.64
C LEU A 293 25.35 3.44 0.13
N SER A 294 25.06 4.74 0.05
CA SER A 294 26.08 5.78 -0.27
C SER A 294 26.85 6.29 0.95
N GLY A 295 26.61 5.70 2.14
CA GLY A 295 27.33 6.06 3.38
C GLY A 295 26.82 7.34 4.06
N LYS A 296 25.64 7.85 3.67
CA LYS A 296 25.04 9.00 4.33
C LYS A 296 24.37 8.60 5.65
N GLN A 297 24.35 9.53 6.59
CA GLN A 297 23.55 9.38 7.79
C GLN A 297 22.08 9.63 7.48
N VAL A 298 21.20 8.75 7.97
CA VAL A 298 19.75 8.86 7.81
C VAL A 298 19.08 9.10 9.17
N PRO A 299 17.91 9.77 9.20
CA PRO A 299 17.16 9.96 10.43
C PRO A 299 16.67 8.61 10.96
N LYS A 300 16.53 8.53 12.29
CA LYS A 300 15.99 7.33 12.95
C LYS A 300 14.52 7.07 12.61
N GLU A 301 13.78 8.14 12.31
CA GLU A 301 12.37 8.12 11.99
C GLU A 301 12.01 9.14 10.92
N ILE A 302 11.16 8.74 9.98
CA ILE A 302 10.52 9.61 8.99
C ILE A 302 9.02 9.49 9.15
N THR A 303 8.38 10.58 9.55
CA THR A 303 6.93 10.65 9.65
C THR A 303 6.35 11.26 8.37
N LEU A 304 5.57 10.47 7.65
CA LEU A 304 4.92 10.87 6.41
C LEU A 304 3.68 11.72 6.70
N ALA A 305 3.45 12.73 5.86
CA ALA A 305 2.26 13.56 5.95
C ALA A 305 1.02 12.79 5.48
N SER A 306 -0.11 13.04 6.12
CA SER A 306 -1.40 12.44 5.81
C SER A 306 -2.43 13.49 5.45
N ARG A 307 -3.47 13.09 4.71
CA ARG A 307 -4.57 13.95 4.26
C ARG A 307 -5.91 13.32 4.62
N VAL A 308 -6.96 14.10 4.59
CA VAL A 308 -8.34 13.60 4.58
C VAL A 308 -8.96 13.87 3.21
N PHE A 309 -9.61 12.87 2.67
CA PHE A 309 -10.37 12.94 1.43
C PHE A 309 -11.85 12.83 1.74
N THR A 310 -12.60 13.84 1.30
CA THR A 310 -14.05 13.92 1.34
C THR A 310 -14.56 14.27 -0.06
N LYS A 311 -15.86 14.15 -0.31
CA LYS A 311 -16.43 14.50 -1.60
C LYS A 311 -16.13 15.96 -2.00
N ASP A 312 -16.02 16.85 -1.01
CA ASP A 312 -15.82 18.29 -1.26
C ASP A 312 -14.38 18.66 -1.63
N ASN A 313 -13.39 17.84 -1.25
CA ASN A 313 -11.97 18.18 -1.44
C ASN A 313 -11.19 17.20 -2.33
N ILE A 314 -11.78 16.06 -2.69
CA ILE A 314 -11.06 14.97 -3.37
C ILE A 314 -10.48 15.38 -4.72
N ASP A 315 -11.16 16.22 -5.49
CA ASP A 315 -10.68 16.70 -6.79
C ASP A 315 -9.60 17.79 -6.66
N ARG A 316 -9.37 18.28 -5.44
CA ARG A 316 -8.28 19.20 -5.08
C ARG A 316 -7.11 18.52 -4.36
N GLY A 317 -7.10 17.19 -4.32
CA GLY A 317 -6.03 16.41 -3.71
C GLY A 317 -6.12 16.25 -2.19
N GLY A 318 -7.32 16.39 -1.61
CA GLY A 318 -7.55 16.25 -0.18
C GLY A 318 -7.03 17.42 0.66
N GLU A 319 -7.21 17.34 1.98
CA GLU A 319 -6.76 18.34 2.95
C GLU A 319 -5.71 17.75 3.91
N LEU A 320 -4.58 18.44 4.10
CA LEU A 320 -3.51 18.01 5.00
C LEU A 320 -3.99 17.96 6.46
N LEU A 321 -3.67 16.89 7.17
CA LEU A 321 -3.90 16.77 8.60
C LEU A 321 -2.91 17.66 9.37
N LYS A 322 -3.46 18.59 10.15
CA LYS A 322 -2.69 19.54 11.00
C LYS A 322 -2.21 18.91 12.30
#